data_ebc3ee94d51a6a9909cc0ca001090765
#
_entry.id   ebc3ee94d51a6a9909cc0ca001090765
#
_cell.length_a   1.000
_cell.length_b   1.000
_cell.length_c   1.000
_cell.angle_alpha   90.00
_cell.angle_beta   90.00
_cell.angle_gamma   90.00
#
_symmetry.space_group_name_H-M   'P 1'
#
loop_
_entity.id
_entity.type
_entity.pdbx_description
1 polymer ?
#
loop_
_entity_poly.entity_id
_entity_poly.type
_entity_poly.pdbx_seq_one_letter_code
_entity_poly.pdbx_strand_id
1 'polypeptide(L)'
;MSFTQNFRKFLLLIFFSLVVLNFANSESPLKDWEEHSENITILDTDDVNDIVKKNSAILLDFWKKDIKPEKLDPKKWMPAQRYSIPGAKWIPNAGLETLTPELRKYFQETVERLTKGNKDAKLVCFCRRGYYAKIAAERLVRMGYTNVFLYPGTDLWEDTGNRLVIVKPEVMRSKK
;
A
#
# COMPACT_ATOMS: atom_id res chain seq x y z
N MET A 1 -59.74 -19.52 -17.09
CA MET A 1 -58.72 -18.98 -16.15
C MET A 1 -57.42 -18.90 -16.92
N SER A 2 -56.90 -17.70 -16.98
CA SER A 2 -56.22 -17.10 -18.10
C SER A 2 -54.74 -17.48 -18.20
N PHE A 3 -54.32 -17.85 -19.36
CA PHE A 3 -52.92 -18.07 -19.79
C PHE A 3 -51.99 -16.87 -19.49
N THR A 4 -52.56 -15.71 -19.39
CA THR A 4 -51.88 -14.44 -19.06
C THR A 4 -51.38 -14.34 -17.62
N GLN A 5 -52.02 -15.01 -16.64
CA GLN A 5 -51.61 -14.96 -15.23
C GLN A 5 -50.36 -15.81 -14.97
N ASN A 6 -50.21 -16.92 -15.65
CA ASN A 6 -49.04 -17.80 -15.52
C ASN A 6 -47.81 -17.20 -16.20
N PHE A 7 -47.99 -16.46 -17.30
CA PHE A 7 -46.92 -15.80 -18.03
C PHE A 7 -46.34 -14.64 -17.20
N ARG A 8 -47.19 -13.87 -16.49
CA ARG A 8 -46.70 -12.78 -15.58
C ARG A 8 -45.91 -13.31 -14.37
N LYS A 9 -46.31 -14.45 -13.83
CA LYS A 9 -45.56 -15.09 -12.73
C LYS A 9 -44.23 -15.67 -13.20
N PHE A 10 -44.19 -16.21 -14.40
CA PHE A 10 -42.96 -16.72 -15.00
C PHE A 10 -41.97 -15.60 -15.34
N LEU A 11 -42.45 -14.46 -15.84
CA LEU A 11 -41.64 -13.26 -16.11
C LEU A 11 -41.07 -12.63 -14.82
N LEU A 12 -41.87 -12.62 -13.73
CA LEU A 12 -41.43 -12.12 -12.41
C LEU A 12 -40.34 -13.00 -11.77
N LEU A 13 -40.42 -14.33 -11.98
CA LEU A 13 -39.42 -15.27 -11.48
C LEU A 13 -38.08 -15.14 -12.24
N ILE A 14 -38.11 -14.88 -13.55
CA ILE A 14 -36.92 -14.66 -14.38
C ILE A 14 -36.27 -13.32 -14.01
N PHE A 15 -37.06 -12.27 -13.74
CA PHE A 15 -36.53 -10.98 -13.32
C PHE A 15 -35.90 -11.03 -11.94
N PHE A 16 -36.44 -11.81 -11.02
CA PHE A 16 -35.89 -11.99 -9.68
C PHE A 16 -34.60 -12.83 -9.69
N SER A 17 -34.47 -13.82 -10.58
CA SER A 17 -33.25 -14.61 -10.74
C SER A 17 -32.12 -13.84 -11.41
N LEU A 18 -32.42 -12.89 -12.31
CA LEU A 18 -31.43 -12.03 -12.96
C LEU A 18 -30.88 -10.92 -12.05
N VAL A 19 -31.67 -10.46 -11.07
CA VAL A 19 -31.22 -9.45 -10.09
C VAL A 19 -30.32 -10.06 -9.02
N VAL A 20 -30.48 -11.34 -8.67
CA VAL A 20 -29.65 -12.02 -7.67
C VAL A 20 -28.27 -12.40 -8.22
N LEU A 21 -28.11 -12.53 -9.55
CA LEU A 21 -26.84 -12.91 -10.18
C LEU A 21 -25.83 -11.75 -10.33
N ASN A 22 -26.24 -10.50 -10.09
CA ASN A 22 -25.36 -9.34 -10.19
C ASN A 22 -24.75 -8.86 -8.86
N PHE A 23 -25.03 -9.51 -7.73
CA PHE A 23 -24.44 -9.16 -6.42
C PHE A 23 -23.25 -10.04 -6.02
N ALA A 24 -22.80 -10.96 -6.85
CA ALA A 24 -21.79 -11.97 -6.50
C ALA A 24 -20.37 -11.70 -7.03
N ASN A 25 -20.09 -10.52 -7.60
CA ASN A 25 -18.74 -10.19 -8.09
C ASN A 25 -18.26 -8.80 -7.67
N SER A 26 -18.40 -8.43 -6.40
CA SER A 26 -17.45 -7.52 -5.81
C SER A 26 -16.28 -8.35 -5.29
N GLU A 27 -15.36 -8.71 -6.18
CA GLU A 27 -14.08 -9.25 -5.75
C GLU A 27 -13.47 -8.27 -4.76
N SER A 28 -13.11 -8.77 -3.57
CA SER A 28 -12.52 -7.93 -2.54
C SER A 28 -11.23 -7.31 -3.12
N PRO A 29 -10.93 -6.04 -2.85
CA PRO A 29 -9.67 -5.43 -3.28
C PRO A 29 -8.42 -6.21 -2.86
N LEU A 30 -8.56 -7.14 -1.90
CA LEU A 30 -7.50 -8.03 -1.41
C LEU A 30 -7.19 -9.17 -2.38
N LYS A 31 -8.15 -9.63 -3.22
CA LYS A 31 -7.93 -10.76 -4.12
C LYS A 31 -6.98 -10.44 -5.28
N ASP A 32 -7.03 -9.22 -5.81
CA ASP A 32 -6.09 -8.69 -6.79
C ASP A 32 -4.65 -8.59 -6.24
N TRP A 33 -4.51 -8.57 -4.92
CA TRP A 33 -3.24 -8.49 -4.20
C TRP A 33 -2.58 -9.86 -4.04
N GLU A 34 -3.38 -10.90 -3.79
CA GLU A 34 -2.90 -12.27 -3.58
C GLU A 34 -2.29 -12.86 -4.85
N GLU A 35 -2.85 -12.54 -6.03
CA GLU A 35 -2.46 -13.15 -7.30
C GLU A 35 -1.07 -12.72 -7.82
N HIS A 36 -0.48 -11.66 -7.26
CA HIS A 36 0.78 -11.09 -7.75
C HIS A 36 1.91 -11.01 -6.71
N SER A 37 1.70 -11.47 -5.48
CA SER A 37 2.72 -11.44 -4.41
C SER A 37 3.08 -12.83 -3.90
N GLU A 38 3.25 -13.79 -4.80
CA GLU A 38 3.35 -15.25 -4.51
C GLU A 38 4.28 -15.66 -3.35
N ASN A 39 5.06 -14.75 -2.76
CA ASN A 39 5.98 -15.07 -1.67
C ASN A 39 6.08 -14.02 -0.55
N ILE A 40 5.18 -13.03 -0.49
CA ILE A 40 5.24 -12.00 0.56
C ILE A 40 3.92 -12.01 1.35
N THR A 41 4.00 -12.29 2.65
CA THR A 41 2.83 -12.31 3.53
C THR A 41 2.19 -10.93 3.63
N ILE A 42 0.87 -10.87 3.44
CA ILE A 42 0.07 -9.67 3.64
C ILE A 42 -0.45 -9.67 5.07
N LEU A 43 -0.22 -8.57 5.79
CA LEU A 43 -0.70 -8.35 7.14
C LEU A 43 -2.08 -7.68 7.13
N ASP A 44 -2.89 -7.99 8.10
CA ASP A 44 -4.13 -7.26 8.38
C ASP A 44 -3.88 -6.03 9.28
N THR A 45 -4.95 -5.28 9.57
CA THR A 45 -4.84 -4.06 10.36
C THR A 45 -4.52 -4.34 11.83
N ASP A 46 -4.99 -5.45 12.39
CA ASP A 46 -4.72 -5.82 13.78
C ASP A 46 -3.25 -6.21 13.97
N ASP A 47 -2.69 -6.94 13.02
CA ASP A 47 -1.24 -7.23 12.97
C ASP A 47 -0.41 -5.94 12.98
N VAL A 48 -0.78 -4.97 12.13
CA VAL A 48 -0.05 -3.69 12.02
C VAL A 48 -0.27 -2.84 13.27
N ASN A 49 -1.45 -2.83 13.88
CA ASN A 49 -1.70 -2.17 15.17
C ASN A 49 -0.80 -2.73 16.27
N ASP A 50 -0.66 -4.05 16.33
CA ASP A 50 0.22 -4.72 17.29
C ASP A 50 1.69 -4.36 17.04
N ILE A 51 2.11 -4.31 15.79
CA ILE A 51 3.46 -3.87 15.41
C ILE A 51 3.72 -2.43 15.84
N VAL A 52 2.78 -1.52 15.60
CA VAL A 52 2.88 -0.11 16.02
C VAL A 52 3.01 0.00 17.55
N LYS A 53 2.13 -0.67 18.30
CA LYS A 53 2.13 -0.65 19.78
C LYS A 53 3.43 -1.21 20.37
N LYS A 54 3.94 -2.29 19.80
CA LYS A 54 5.14 -3.01 20.31
C LYS A 54 6.44 -2.50 19.71
N ASN A 55 6.39 -1.64 18.68
CA ASN A 55 7.54 -1.20 17.88
C ASN A 55 8.39 -2.40 17.39
N SER A 56 7.73 -3.46 16.93
CA SER A 56 8.33 -4.78 16.67
C SER A 56 8.76 -4.98 15.21
N ALA A 57 8.55 -3.99 14.33
CA ALA A 57 9.00 -3.99 12.95
C ALA A 57 9.31 -2.57 12.46
N ILE A 58 10.02 -2.46 11.35
CA ILE A 58 10.25 -1.20 10.65
C ILE A 58 9.13 -1.02 9.64
N LEU A 59 8.29 0.00 9.85
CA LEU A 59 7.22 0.38 8.95
C LEU A 59 7.78 1.27 7.84
N LEU A 60 7.67 0.84 6.57
CA LEU A 60 8.21 1.53 5.40
C LEU A 60 7.07 2.03 4.51
N ASP A 61 6.92 3.35 4.45
CA ASP A 61 5.93 4.01 3.59
C ASP A 61 6.57 4.38 2.25
N PHE A 62 6.04 3.81 1.17
CA PHE A 62 6.55 4.01 -0.20
C PHE A 62 5.68 4.95 -1.04
N TRP A 63 4.82 5.77 -0.41
CA TRP A 63 4.02 6.72 -1.15
C TRP A 63 4.90 7.70 -1.92
N LYS A 64 4.49 8.06 -3.12
CA LYS A 64 5.21 9.03 -3.95
C LYS A 64 5.21 10.43 -3.32
N LYS A 65 6.28 11.18 -3.60
CA LYS A 65 6.35 12.61 -3.28
C LYS A 65 5.78 13.42 -4.44
N ASP A 66 5.06 14.48 -4.12
CA ASP A 66 4.57 15.40 -5.13
C ASP A 66 5.74 16.07 -5.88
N ILE A 67 5.58 16.19 -7.18
CA ILE A 67 6.52 16.88 -8.06
C ILE A 67 5.96 18.27 -8.31
N LYS A 68 6.80 19.29 -8.14
CA LYS A 68 6.43 20.67 -8.48
C LYS A 68 6.07 20.76 -9.96
N PRO A 69 4.89 21.28 -10.33
CA PRO A 69 4.58 21.57 -11.72
C PRO A 69 5.61 22.51 -12.33
N GLU A 70 6.09 22.20 -13.52
CA GLU A 70 7.19 22.91 -14.16
C GLU A 70 6.96 24.43 -14.25
N LYS A 71 5.75 24.85 -14.61
CA LYS A 71 5.36 26.25 -14.79
C LYS A 71 4.99 26.97 -13.49
N LEU A 72 4.96 26.28 -12.35
CA LEU A 72 4.58 26.91 -11.09
C LEU A 72 5.80 27.56 -10.43
N ASP A 73 5.63 28.81 -9.98
CA ASP A 73 6.64 29.54 -9.20
C ASP A 73 7.03 28.70 -7.96
N PRO A 74 8.32 28.43 -7.75
CA PRO A 74 8.80 27.69 -6.58
C PRO A 74 8.35 28.30 -5.25
N LYS A 75 8.17 29.62 -5.17
CA LYS A 75 7.72 30.31 -3.95
C LYS A 75 6.24 30.08 -3.65
N LYS A 76 5.46 29.68 -4.65
CA LYS A 76 4.01 29.42 -4.54
C LYS A 76 3.70 27.94 -4.42
N TRP A 77 4.70 27.05 -4.56
CA TRP A 77 4.47 25.64 -4.51
C TRP A 77 4.75 25.09 -3.10
N MET A 78 3.73 24.46 -2.54
CA MET A 78 3.85 23.69 -1.32
C MET A 78 3.41 22.26 -1.59
N PRO A 79 4.31 21.26 -1.41
CA PRO A 79 3.91 19.86 -1.53
C PRO A 79 2.91 19.50 -0.43
N ALA A 80 1.98 18.61 -0.74
CA ALA A 80 1.09 18.07 0.28
C ALA A 80 1.88 17.40 1.40
N GLN A 81 1.40 17.55 2.62
CA GLN A 81 1.95 16.82 3.75
C GLN A 81 1.65 15.33 3.61
N ARG A 82 2.61 14.47 3.93
CA ARG A 82 2.37 13.04 4.00
C ARG A 82 1.84 12.67 5.39
N TYR A 83 0.60 12.17 5.41
CA TYR A 83 0.02 11.52 6.57
C TYR A 83 0.26 10.02 6.45
N SER A 84 0.76 9.39 7.50
CA SER A 84 1.19 7.98 7.50
C SER A 84 0.93 7.30 8.83
N ILE A 85 1.11 6.00 8.87
CA ILE A 85 0.99 5.18 10.08
C ILE A 85 2.03 5.66 11.12
N PRO A 86 1.67 5.76 12.41
CA PRO A 86 2.61 6.17 13.46
C PRO A 86 3.90 5.34 13.45
N GLY A 87 5.06 6.01 13.51
CA GLY A 87 6.37 5.36 13.47
C GLY A 87 6.93 5.02 12.09
N ALA A 88 6.13 5.18 11.03
CA ALA A 88 6.55 4.90 9.67
C ALA A 88 7.74 5.75 9.19
N LYS A 89 8.58 5.15 8.38
CA LYS A 89 9.70 5.75 7.65
C LYS A 89 9.29 5.99 6.21
N TRP A 90 9.06 7.22 5.82
CA TRP A 90 8.65 7.54 4.46
C TRP A 90 9.84 7.58 3.51
N ILE A 91 9.87 6.67 2.55
CA ILE A 91 10.89 6.54 1.49
C ILE A 91 10.21 6.86 0.15
N PRO A 92 10.02 8.15 -0.16
CA PRO A 92 9.25 8.55 -1.33
C PRO A 92 9.85 8.02 -2.63
N ASN A 93 8.97 7.70 -3.57
CA ASN A 93 9.28 7.28 -4.94
C ASN A 93 10.04 5.94 -5.07
N ALA A 94 10.43 5.29 -3.98
CA ALA A 94 11.18 4.03 -4.03
C ALA A 94 10.35 2.84 -4.54
N GLY A 95 9.03 2.99 -4.58
CA GLY A 95 8.09 2.02 -5.17
C GLY A 95 7.70 2.30 -6.62
N LEU A 96 8.29 3.28 -7.31
CA LEU A 96 8.02 3.51 -8.72
C LEU A 96 8.53 2.34 -9.57
N GLU A 97 7.87 2.05 -10.70
CA GLU A 97 8.25 0.95 -11.60
C GLU A 97 9.69 1.07 -12.08
N THR A 98 10.08 2.27 -12.48
CA THR A 98 11.44 2.58 -12.91
C THR A 98 12.12 3.49 -11.90
N LEU A 99 13.31 3.11 -11.44
CA LEU A 99 14.16 3.93 -10.59
C LEU A 99 15.35 4.45 -11.37
N THR A 100 15.61 5.76 -11.27
CA THR A 100 16.89 6.31 -11.69
C THR A 100 18.04 5.72 -10.83
N PRO A 101 19.30 5.76 -11.28
CA PRO A 101 20.44 5.30 -10.48
C PRO A 101 20.49 5.96 -9.08
N GLU A 102 20.21 7.27 -9.00
CA GLU A 102 20.21 8.05 -7.75
C GLU A 102 19.09 7.59 -6.81
N LEU A 103 17.89 7.36 -7.34
CA LEU A 103 16.74 6.91 -6.55
C LEU A 103 16.95 5.47 -6.08
N ARG A 104 17.56 4.61 -6.90
CA ARG A 104 17.95 3.26 -6.50
C ARG A 104 18.96 3.30 -5.37
N LYS A 105 20.00 4.11 -5.48
CA LYS A 105 21.00 4.31 -4.43
C LYS A 105 20.36 4.83 -3.14
N TYR A 106 19.51 5.86 -3.25
CA TYR A 106 18.76 6.40 -2.12
C TYR A 106 17.96 5.32 -1.40
N PHE A 107 17.22 4.50 -2.14
CA PHE A 107 16.43 3.42 -1.57
C PHE A 107 17.32 2.41 -0.82
N GLN A 108 18.36 1.90 -1.47
CA GLN A 108 19.28 0.92 -0.90
C GLN A 108 19.95 1.43 0.39
N GLU A 109 20.59 2.60 0.33
CA GLU A 109 21.27 3.19 1.49
C GLU A 109 20.33 3.53 2.64
N THR A 110 19.10 3.97 2.31
CA THR A 110 18.10 4.28 3.35
C THR A 110 17.65 3.02 4.08
N VAL A 111 17.32 1.96 3.37
CA VAL A 111 16.90 0.70 4.00
C VAL A 111 18.04 0.07 4.77
N GLU A 112 19.26 0.03 4.21
CA GLU A 112 20.44 -0.50 4.90
C GLU A 112 20.72 0.26 6.21
N ARG A 113 20.59 1.57 6.21
CA ARG A 113 20.72 2.40 7.41
C ARG A 113 19.63 2.09 8.44
N LEU A 114 18.37 1.98 8.01
CA LEU A 114 17.23 1.71 8.91
C LEU A 114 17.33 0.33 9.55
N THR A 115 17.79 -0.66 8.81
CA THR A 115 17.99 -2.05 9.28
C THR A 115 19.35 -2.25 9.95
N LYS A 116 20.26 -1.27 9.89
CA LYS A 116 21.65 -1.41 10.30
C LYS A 116 22.36 -2.58 9.60
N GLY A 117 22.00 -2.83 8.34
CA GLY A 117 22.51 -3.95 7.53
C GLY A 117 21.91 -5.33 7.85
N ASN A 118 21.04 -5.43 8.86
CA ASN A 118 20.39 -6.70 9.20
C ASN A 118 19.38 -7.10 8.13
N LYS A 119 19.66 -8.20 7.42
CA LYS A 119 18.78 -8.73 6.36
C LYS A 119 17.56 -9.47 6.90
N ASP A 120 17.56 -9.88 8.16
CA ASP A 120 16.44 -10.53 8.83
C ASP A 120 15.55 -9.55 9.61
N ALA A 121 15.80 -8.23 9.46
CA ALA A 121 14.94 -7.22 10.06
C ALA A 121 13.51 -7.35 9.55
N LYS A 122 12.53 -7.33 10.46
CA LYS A 122 11.11 -7.36 10.11
C LYS A 122 10.72 -6.03 9.45
N LEU A 123 10.35 -6.07 8.17
CA LEU A 123 9.97 -4.93 7.35
C LEU A 123 8.52 -5.03 6.94
N VAL A 124 7.72 -4.00 7.20
CA VAL A 124 6.34 -3.91 6.72
C VAL A 124 6.26 -2.79 5.69
N CYS A 125 6.02 -3.18 4.45
CA CYS A 125 5.92 -2.28 3.31
C CYS A 125 4.47 -1.88 3.08
N PHE A 126 4.20 -0.59 2.97
CA PHE A 126 2.88 -0.07 2.63
C PHE A 126 2.99 1.25 1.86
N CYS A 127 1.87 1.71 1.32
CA CYS A 127 1.75 3.06 0.77
C CYS A 127 0.36 3.62 1.05
N ARG A 128 -0.39 4.07 0.07
CA ARG A 128 -1.78 4.47 0.24
C ARG A 128 -2.74 3.30 0.05
N ARG A 129 -2.58 2.55 -1.07
CA ARG A 129 -3.39 1.40 -1.49
C ARG A 129 -2.55 0.21 -1.94
N GLY A 130 -1.25 0.22 -1.64
CA GLY A 130 -0.34 -0.89 -1.78
C GLY A 130 0.44 -1.03 -3.08
N TYR A 131 0.03 -0.42 -4.18
CA TYR A 131 0.71 -0.56 -5.47
C TYR A 131 2.23 -0.32 -5.40
N TYR A 132 2.65 0.84 -4.87
CA TYR A 132 4.08 1.14 -4.72
C TYR A 132 4.77 0.26 -3.67
N ALA A 133 4.03 -0.13 -2.65
CA ALA A 133 4.55 -0.99 -1.59
C ALA A 133 4.93 -2.37 -2.11
N LYS A 134 4.11 -2.97 -2.97
CA LYS A 134 4.39 -4.26 -3.60
C LYS A 134 5.70 -4.23 -4.38
N ILE A 135 5.85 -3.25 -5.28
CA ILE A 135 7.06 -3.10 -6.09
C ILE A 135 8.31 -2.92 -5.21
N ALA A 136 8.20 -2.12 -4.14
CA ALA A 136 9.31 -1.91 -3.21
C ALA A 136 9.63 -3.17 -2.39
N ALA A 137 8.60 -3.91 -1.93
CA ALA A 137 8.78 -5.16 -1.19
C ALA A 137 9.49 -6.22 -2.02
N GLU A 138 9.12 -6.41 -3.27
CA GLU A 138 9.81 -7.32 -4.19
C GLU A 138 11.29 -6.92 -4.40
N ARG A 139 11.59 -5.61 -4.45
CA ARG A 139 12.97 -5.13 -4.49
C ARG A 139 13.74 -5.47 -3.23
N LEU A 140 13.11 -5.35 -2.05
CA LEU A 140 13.74 -5.72 -0.78
C LEU A 140 14.07 -7.21 -0.74
N VAL A 141 13.15 -8.08 -1.18
CA VAL A 141 13.42 -9.51 -1.30
C VAL A 141 14.60 -9.76 -2.24
N ARG A 142 14.64 -9.12 -3.42
CA ARG A 142 15.79 -9.23 -4.33
C ARG A 142 17.10 -8.65 -3.77
N MET A 143 17.03 -7.75 -2.78
CA MET A 143 18.18 -7.24 -2.03
C MET A 143 18.62 -8.18 -0.88
N GLY A 144 17.95 -9.34 -0.72
CA GLY A 144 18.26 -10.36 0.26
C GLY A 144 17.62 -10.15 1.64
N TYR A 145 16.60 -9.29 1.77
CA TYR A 145 15.80 -9.22 2.99
C TYR A 145 14.86 -10.41 3.07
N THR A 146 14.89 -11.13 4.19
CA THR A 146 14.19 -12.42 4.38
C THR A 146 12.85 -12.27 5.09
N ASN A 147 12.61 -11.13 5.76
CA ASN A 147 11.46 -10.93 6.63
C ASN A 147 10.65 -9.70 6.21
N VAL A 148 10.12 -9.76 4.97
CA VAL A 148 9.38 -8.69 4.31
C VAL A 148 7.90 -9.01 4.30
N PHE A 149 7.08 -8.06 4.72
CA PHE A 149 5.62 -8.13 4.77
C PHE A 149 5.02 -6.98 3.97
N LEU A 150 3.79 -7.17 3.50
CA LEU A 150 2.97 -6.14 2.88
C LEU A 150 1.80 -5.76 3.78
N TYR A 151 1.39 -4.51 3.70
CA TYR A 151 0.12 -4.02 4.22
C TYR A 151 -0.52 -3.12 3.15
N PRO A 152 -1.84 -3.20 2.90
CA PRO A 152 -2.48 -2.40 1.85
C PRO A 152 -2.19 -0.91 1.97
N GLY A 153 -2.36 -0.31 3.15
CA GLY A 153 -1.86 1.03 3.36
C GLY A 153 -2.75 1.96 4.16
N THR A 154 -2.49 3.26 3.98
CA THR A 154 -3.10 4.30 4.81
C THR A 154 -4.60 4.43 4.64
N ASP A 155 -5.16 4.14 3.46
CA ASP A 155 -6.63 4.17 3.27
C ASP A 155 -7.30 3.11 4.16
N LEU A 156 -6.83 1.85 4.15
CA LEU A 156 -7.36 0.80 5.01
C LEU A 156 -7.13 1.10 6.50
N TRP A 157 -6.00 1.72 6.86
CA TRP A 157 -5.70 2.13 8.23
C TRP A 157 -6.72 3.12 8.77
N GLU A 158 -7.10 4.13 7.97
CA GLU A 158 -8.13 5.12 8.33
C GLU A 158 -9.54 4.51 8.34
N ASP A 159 -9.86 3.67 7.36
CA ASP A 159 -11.17 3.01 7.25
C ASP A 159 -11.48 2.13 8.48
N THR A 160 -10.45 1.62 9.16
CA THR A 160 -10.57 0.88 10.42
C THR A 160 -10.54 1.76 11.67
N GLY A 161 -10.65 3.08 11.51
CA GLY A 161 -10.77 4.05 12.62
C GLY A 161 -9.43 4.47 13.25
N ASN A 162 -8.31 4.07 12.67
CA ASN A 162 -6.99 4.44 13.15
C ASN A 162 -6.56 5.84 12.67
N ARG A 163 -5.72 6.52 13.47
CA ARG A 163 -5.24 7.87 13.13
C ARG A 163 -3.89 7.81 12.40
N LEU A 164 -3.75 8.69 11.43
CA LEU A 164 -2.48 8.98 10.76
C LEU A 164 -1.75 10.13 11.45
N VAL A 165 -0.43 10.18 11.26
CA VAL A 165 0.45 11.26 11.72
C VAL A 165 1.23 11.84 10.54
N ILE A 166 1.66 13.11 10.66
CA ILE A 166 2.52 13.74 9.65
C ILE A 166 3.91 13.12 9.74
N VAL A 167 4.44 12.67 8.60
CA VAL A 167 5.81 12.18 8.47
C VAL A 167 6.62 13.02 7.50
N LYS A 168 7.94 13.05 7.72
CA LYS A 168 8.90 13.66 6.80
C LYS A 168 9.59 12.56 5.99
N PRO A 169 10.03 12.86 4.74
CA PRO A 169 10.79 11.91 3.97
C PRO A 169 12.13 11.60 4.64
N GLU A 170 12.54 10.34 4.55
CA GLU A 170 13.90 9.97 4.89
C GLU A 170 14.87 10.67 3.94
N VAL A 171 15.97 11.16 4.46
CA VAL A 171 16.98 11.90 3.69
C VAL A 171 18.26 11.07 3.57
N MET A 172 18.94 11.19 2.42
CA MET A 172 20.30 10.70 2.31
C MET A 172 21.19 11.53 3.25
N ARG A 173 21.88 10.88 4.18
CA ARG A 173 22.95 11.56 4.91
C ARG A 173 24.16 11.59 3.98
N SER A 174 24.59 12.78 3.58
CA SER A 174 25.91 12.92 2.96
C SER A 174 26.95 12.30 3.91
N LYS A 175 27.74 11.35 3.42
CA LYS A 175 28.94 10.93 4.17
C LYS A 175 29.79 12.18 4.36
N LYS A 176 29.97 12.60 5.61
CA LYS A 176 31.01 13.58 5.96
C LYS A 176 32.36 13.00 5.71
#